data_c79e258c665c9989b26818b1ed4d0277
#
_entry.id   c79e258c665c9989b26818b1ed4d0277
#
_cell.length_a   1.000
_cell.length_b   1.000
_cell.length_c   1.000
_cell.angle_alpha   90.00
_cell.angle_beta   90.00
_cell.angle_gamma   90.00
#
_symmetry.space_group_name_H-M   'P 1'
#
loop_
_entity.id
_entity.type
_entity.pdbx_description
1 polymer ?
#
loop_
_entity_poly.entity_id
_entity_poly.type
_entity_poly.pdbx_seq_one_letter_code
_entity_poly.pdbx_strand_id
1 'polypeptide(L)'
;MKTTMKMIFAAALALTMIVSLGACAFADYGFWTPNGYCVDHENGIVTMYYNDGTTETVNNNIGSRTYGDYDGSSTTFYRNGDSFYQNGNGYGSYSNAYGDTTDMYADGSYSVTEGNCIYHYDRFGNLTGVQVFNGSWYETVWGN
;
A
#
# COMPACT_ATOMS: atom_id res chain seq x y z
N MET A 1 -37.48 25.76 1.69
CA MET A 1 -36.13 26.18 1.34
C MET A 1 -35.15 26.25 2.52
N LYS A 2 -35.49 26.89 3.64
CA LYS A 2 -34.56 26.99 4.81
C LYS A 2 -34.25 25.66 5.51
N THR A 3 -35.16 24.70 5.50
CA THR A 3 -34.99 23.38 6.16
C THR A 3 -34.10 22.45 5.34
N THR A 4 -34.22 22.48 4.02
CA THR A 4 -33.41 21.68 3.09
C THR A 4 -31.92 22.09 3.13
N MET A 5 -31.67 23.41 3.22
CA MET A 5 -30.30 23.95 3.31
C MET A 5 -29.60 23.59 4.63
N LYS A 6 -30.34 23.51 5.75
CA LYS A 6 -29.82 23.06 7.05
C LYS A 6 -29.48 21.57 7.05
N MET A 7 -30.25 20.73 6.36
CA MET A 7 -29.96 19.29 6.19
C MET A 7 -28.71 19.05 5.33
N ILE A 8 -28.49 19.83 4.28
CA ILE A 8 -27.30 19.73 3.43
C ILE A 8 -26.05 20.13 4.22
N PHE A 9 -26.10 21.17 5.05
CA PHE A 9 -25.00 21.59 5.91
C PHE A 9 -24.68 20.57 7.02
N ALA A 10 -25.69 19.97 7.64
CA ALA A 10 -25.49 18.93 8.65
C ALA A 10 -24.92 17.64 8.05
N ALA A 11 -25.35 17.27 6.84
CA ALA A 11 -24.80 16.13 6.11
C ALA A 11 -23.34 16.38 5.68
N ALA A 12 -22.99 17.59 5.24
CA ALA A 12 -21.62 17.96 4.89
C ALA A 12 -20.68 17.95 6.12
N LEU A 13 -21.17 18.40 7.28
CA LEU A 13 -20.38 18.39 8.52
C LEU A 13 -20.18 16.99 9.09
N ALA A 14 -21.19 16.12 9.00
CA ALA A 14 -21.08 14.72 9.37
C ALA A 14 -20.11 13.96 8.44
N LEU A 15 -20.12 14.29 7.14
CA LEU A 15 -19.20 13.71 6.15
C LEU A 15 -17.74 14.09 6.42
N THR A 16 -17.47 15.35 6.81
CA THR A 16 -16.11 15.80 7.17
C THR A 16 -15.59 15.11 8.43
N MET A 17 -16.43 14.79 9.39
CA MET A 17 -16.04 14.01 10.57
C MET A 17 -15.77 12.54 10.25
N ILE A 18 -16.50 11.96 9.30
CA ILE A 18 -16.30 10.56 8.87
C ILE A 18 -15.02 10.41 8.05
N VAL A 19 -14.66 11.39 7.24
CA VAL A 19 -13.37 11.41 6.50
C VAL A 19 -12.18 11.49 7.44
N SER A 20 -12.28 12.26 8.55
CA SER A 20 -11.25 12.29 9.59
C SER A 20 -11.12 10.99 10.40
N LEU A 21 -12.10 10.09 10.29
CA LEU A 21 -12.13 8.78 10.92
C LEU A 21 -11.83 7.63 9.93
N GLY A 22 -11.47 7.93 8.66
CA GLY A 22 -11.09 6.94 7.65
C GLY A 22 -12.25 6.13 7.06
N ALA A 23 -13.49 6.65 7.10
CA ALA A 23 -14.63 6.03 6.47
C ALA A 23 -15.37 7.04 5.58
N CYS A 24 -14.93 7.19 4.33
CA CYS A 24 -15.74 7.78 3.28
C CYS A 24 -16.78 6.73 2.84
N ALA A 25 -17.90 6.66 3.50
CA ALA A 25 -19.00 5.81 3.10
C ALA A 25 -20.09 6.68 2.51
N PHE A 26 -20.00 7.15 1.26
CA PHE A 26 -21.18 7.60 0.51
C PHE A 26 -20.85 8.21 -0.86
N ALA A 27 -21.51 7.65 -1.87
CA ALA A 27 -21.88 8.20 -3.19
C ALA A 27 -20.78 8.37 -4.23
N ASP A 28 -21.12 8.04 -5.45
CA ASP A 28 -20.52 8.18 -6.77
C ASP A 28 -19.81 9.51 -7.10
N TYR A 29 -19.41 10.31 -6.13
CA TYR A 29 -18.83 11.64 -6.35
C TYR A 29 -17.63 11.88 -5.46
N GLY A 30 -16.53 12.32 -6.10
CA GLY A 30 -15.42 12.92 -5.39
C GLY A 30 -15.83 14.24 -4.72
N PHE A 31 -15.26 14.53 -3.56
CA PHE A 31 -15.53 15.77 -2.82
C PHE A 31 -14.25 16.34 -2.19
N TRP A 32 -14.23 17.66 -2.08
CA TRP A 32 -13.12 18.37 -1.46
C TRP A 32 -13.25 18.36 0.06
N THR A 33 -12.12 18.16 0.72
CA THR A 33 -11.93 18.29 2.17
C THR A 33 -10.89 19.37 2.45
N PRO A 34 -10.74 19.86 3.68
CA PRO A 34 -9.66 20.79 4.02
C PRO A 34 -8.25 20.26 3.72
N ASN A 35 -8.08 18.93 3.73
CA ASN A 35 -6.79 18.27 3.56
C ASN A 35 -6.52 17.77 2.14
N GLY A 36 -7.51 17.84 1.23
CA GLY A 36 -7.37 17.32 -0.13
C GLY A 36 -8.69 16.94 -0.77
N TYR A 37 -8.63 16.01 -1.72
CA TYR A 37 -9.77 15.53 -2.50
C TYR A 37 -10.01 14.03 -2.27
N CYS A 38 -11.21 13.65 -1.92
CA CYS A 38 -11.61 12.25 -1.69
C CYS A 38 -12.44 11.74 -2.87
N VAL A 39 -12.15 10.51 -3.32
CA VAL A 39 -12.89 9.81 -4.37
C VAL A 39 -13.36 8.46 -3.83
N ASP A 40 -14.66 8.21 -3.90
CA ASP A 40 -15.22 6.86 -3.78
C ASP A 40 -15.27 6.26 -5.19
N HIS A 41 -14.53 5.16 -5.40
CA HIS A 41 -14.44 4.48 -6.69
C HIS A 41 -15.56 3.46 -6.92
N GLU A 42 -16.63 3.50 -6.10
CA GLU A 42 -17.57 2.38 -6.01
C GLU A 42 -16.85 1.07 -5.61
N ASN A 43 -17.57 0.01 -5.38
CA ASN A 43 -17.01 -1.30 -5.03
C ASN A 43 -16.17 -1.34 -3.73
N GLY A 44 -16.34 -0.38 -2.82
CA GLY A 44 -15.68 -0.38 -1.50
C GLY A 44 -14.22 0.08 -1.53
N ILE A 45 -13.80 0.78 -2.57
CA ILE A 45 -12.48 1.41 -2.67
C ILE A 45 -12.63 2.92 -2.55
N VAL A 46 -11.87 3.54 -1.66
CA VAL A 46 -11.86 4.98 -1.44
C VAL A 46 -10.42 5.49 -1.50
N THR A 47 -10.20 6.57 -2.25
CA THR A 47 -8.89 7.24 -2.32
C THR A 47 -8.98 8.68 -1.86
N MET A 48 -8.10 9.07 -0.94
CA MET A 48 -7.83 10.44 -0.56
C MET A 48 -6.56 10.93 -1.27
N TYR A 49 -6.66 12.05 -1.94
CA TYR A 49 -5.55 12.80 -2.53
C TYR A 49 -5.27 14.00 -1.64
N TYR A 50 -4.14 14.00 -0.96
CA TYR A 50 -3.78 15.08 -0.04
C TYR A 50 -3.15 16.27 -0.77
N ASN A 51 -3.22 17.45 -0.15
CA ASN A 51 -2.68 18.71 -0.73
C ASN A 51 -1.14 18.71 -0.85
N ASP A 52 -0.44 17.83 -0.14
CA ASP A 52 1.01 17.63 -0.20
C ASP A 52 1.46 16.67 -1.32
N GLY A 53 0.51 16.15 -2.10
CA GLY A 53 0.76 15.24 -3.21
C GLY A 53 0.78 13.76 -2.80
N THR A 54 0.61 13.44 -1.53
CA THR A 54 0.49 12.06 -1.07
C THR A 54 -0.93 11.52 -1.29
N THR A 55 -1.09 10.21 -1.22
CA THR A 55 -2.40 9.55 -1.37
C THR A 55 -2.61 8.48 -0.30
N GLU A 56 -3.87 8.24 0.04
CA GLU A 56 -4.27 7.10 0.86
C GLU A 56 -5.45 6.39 0.18
N THR A 57 -5.30 5.11 -0.13
CA THR A 57 -6.37 4.28 -0.69
C THR A 57 -6.75 3.19 0.30
N VAL A 58 -8.03 3.13 0.64
CA VAL A 58 -8.63 2.07 1.46
C VAL A 58 -9.43 1.16 0.55
N ASN A 59 -9.12 -0.14 0.57
CA ASN A 59 -9.90 -1.17 -0.11
C ASN A 59 -10.55 -2.08 0.94
N ASN A 60 -11.85 -1.85 1.17
CA ASN A 60 -12.63 -2.58 2.17
C ASN A 60 -12.88 -4.04 1.79
N ASN A 61 -12.83 -4.39 0.50
CA ASN A 61 -13.11 -5.75 0.02
C ASN A 61 -12.02 -6.73 0.44
N ILE A 62 -10.76 -6.31 0.34
CA ILE A 62 -9.61 -7.12 0.72
C ILE A 62 -9.01 -6.70 2.06
N GLY A 63 -9.53 -5.61 2.65
CA GLY A 63 -9.04 -5.09 3.92
C GLY A 63 -7.63 -4.56 3.82
N SER A 64 -7.28 -3.83 2.75
CA SER A 64 -5.96 -3.22 2.59
C SER A 64 -6.03 -1.69 2.67
N ARG A 65 -4.89 -1.10 3.03
CA ARG A 65 -4.67 0.34 3.04
C ARG A 65 -3.34 0.64 2.36
N THR A 66 -3.38 1.47 1.31
CA THR A 66 -2.20 1.86 0.54
C THR A 66 -1.92 3.35 0.77
N TYR A 67 -0.68 3.66 1.10
CA TYR A 67 -0.15 5.01 1.16
C TYR A 67 0.77 5.23 -0.02
N GLY A 68 0.51 6.27 -0.81
CA GLY A 68 1.34 6.66 -1.95
C GLY A 68 2.05 7.97 -1.65
N ASP A 69 3.31 8.01 -2.02
CA ASP A 69 4.15 9.20 -1.88
C ASP A 69 4.18 10.01 -3.18
N TYR A 70 4.59 11.27 -3.12
CA TYR A 70 4.70 12.17 -4.26
C TYR A 70 5.74 11.72 -5.31
N ASP A 71 6.69 10.87 -4.92
CA ASP A 71 7.74 10.33 -5.80
C ASP A 71 7.31 9.08 -6.59
N GLY A 72 6.04 8.65 -6.41
CA GLY A 72 5.46 7.47 -7.05
C GLY A 72 5.74 6.18 -6.29
N SER A 73 6.38 6.24 -5.12
CA SER A 73 6.46 5.08 -4.23
C SER A 73 5.14 4.85 -3.51
N SER A 74 4.89 3.62 -3.09
CA SER A 74 3.72 3.32 -2.26
C SER A 74 3.95 2.13 -1.33
N THR A 75 3.22 2.13 -0.21
CA THR A 75 3.21 1.01 0.73
C THR A 75 1.76 0.58 0.97
N THR A 76 1.50 -0.71 0.79
CA THR A 76 0.21 -1.32 1.07
C THR A 76 0.31 -2.23 2.28
N PHE A 77 -0.60 -2.06 3.23
CA PHE A 77 -0.78 -2.93 4.39
C PHE A 77 -2.06 -3.74 4.22
N TYR A 78 -1.98 -5.04 4.48
CA TYR A 78 -3.11 -5.97 4.40
C TYR A 78 -3.60 -6.35 5.80
N ARG A 79 -4.87 -6.71 5.92
CA ARG A 79 -5.50 -7.12 7.20
C ARG A 79 -4.83 -8.32 7.86
N ASN A 80 -4.23 -9.22 7.08
CA ASN A 80 -3.51 -10.40 7.58
C ASN A 80 -2.13 -10.09 8.16
N GLY A 81 -1.69 -8.83 8.14
CA GLY A 81 -0.39 -8.39 8.62
C GLY A 81 0.71 -8.37 7.55
N ASP A 82 0.40 -8.76 6.33
CA ASP A 82 1.33 -8.63 5.21
C ASP A 82 1.48 -7.16 4.80
N SER A 83 2.56 -6.85 4.11
CA SER A 83 2.78 -5.54 3.49
C SER A 83 3.46 -5.67 2.14
N PHE A 84 3.23 -4.68 1.28
CA PHE A 84 3.87 -4.56 -0.02
C PHE A 84 4.33 -3.12 -0.22
N TYR A 85 5.62 -2.95 -0.48
CA TYR A 85 6.22 -1.69 -0.89
C TYR A 85 6.57 -1.73 -2.37
N GLN A 86 6.40 -0.62 -3.08
CA GLN A 86 6.95 -0.44 -4.43
C GLN A 86 7.45 1.00 -4.59
N ASN A 87 8.49 1.17 -5.42
CA ASN A 87 8.95 2.48 -5.84
C ASN A 87 8.68 2.71 -7.33
N GLY A 88 8.81 3.97 -7.77
CA GLY A 88 8.61 4.35 -9.18
C GLY A 88 9.67 3.78 -10.15
N ASN A 89 10.73 3.13 -9.66
CA ASN A 89 11.85 2.60 -10.45
C ASN A 89 11.76 1.08 -10.71
N GLY A 90 10.63 0.45 -10.38
CA GLY A 90 10.40 -0.97 -10.61
C GLY A 90 10.94 -1.91 -9.54
N TYR A 91 11.39 -1.39 -8.40
CA TYR A 91 11.64 -2.21 -7.21
C TYR A 91 10.33 -2.39 -6.43
N GLY A 92 10.10 -3.60 -5.93
CA GLY A 92 9.01 -3.93 -5.02
C GLY A 92 9.48 -4.89 -3.94
N SER A 93 8.89 -4.81 -2.75
CA SER A 93 9.17 -5.70 -1.63
C SER A 93 7.86 -6.12 -0.97
N TYR A 94 7.61 -7.41 -0.91
CA TYR A 94 6.50 -8.01 -0.18
C TYR A 94 7.04 -8.61 1.12
N SER A 95 6.39 -8.32 2.24
CA SER A 95 6.66 -8.95 3.53
C SER A 95 5.40 -9.62 4.05
N ASN A 96 5.52 -10.87 4.49
CA ASN A 96 4.43 -11.56 5.17
C ASN A 96 4.43 -11.25 6.68
N ALA A 97 3.35 -11.60 7.36
CA ALA A 97 3.19 -11.41 8.81
C ALA A 97 4.20 -12.19 9.67
N TYR A 98 4.94 -13.14 9.09
CA TYR A 98 5.96 -13.95 9.76
C TYR A 98 7.37 -13.41 9.60
N GLY A 99 7.53 -12.36 8.78
CA GLY A 99 8.81 -11.70 8.53
C GLY A 99 9.59 -12.23 7.32
N ASP A 100 9.04 -13.19 6.56
CA ASP A 100 9.63 -13.56 5.29
C ASP A 100 9.39 -12.46 4.26
N THR A 101 10.35 -12.23 3.37
CA THR A 101 10.24 -11.17 2.35
C THR A 101 10.49 -11.70 0.95
N THR A 102 9.90 -11.02 -0.02
CA THR A 102 10.22 -11.20 -1.45
C THR A 102 10.52 -9.83 -2.04
N ASP A 103 11.76 -9.63 -2.44
CA ASP A 103 12.23 -8.42 -3.10
C ASP A 103 12.28 -8.63 -4.60
N MET A 104 11.61 -7.77 -5.36
CA MET A 104 11.53 -7.79 -6.81
C MET A 104 12.30 -6.61 -7.39
N TYR A 105 13.11 -6.86 -8.40
CA TYR A 105 13.98 -5.86 -9.01
C TYR A 105 13.48 -5.47 -10.41
N ALA A 106 13.85 -4.27 -10.85
CA ALA A 106 13.40 -3.70 -12.13
C ALA A 106 13.76 -4.55 -13.36
N ASP A 107 14.81 -5.38 -13.27
CA ASP A 107 15.23 -6.28 -14.33
C ASP A 107 14.44 -7.60 -14.39
N GLY A 108 13.48 -7.75 -13.45
CA GLY A 108 12.62 -8.92 -13.30
C GLY A 108 13.26 -10.05 -12.48
N SER A 109 14.49 -9.88 -11.97
CA SER A 109 15.07 -10.78 -10.96
C SER A 109 14.38 -10.55 -9.61
N TYR A 110 14.48 -11.54 -8.71
CA TYR A 110 13.92 -11.40 -7.37
C TYR A 110 14.72 -12.22 -6.35
N SER A 111 14.56 -11.85 -5.07
CA SER A 111 15.06 -12.65 -3.94
C SER A 111 13.95 -12.97 -2.96
N VAL A 112 14.05 -14.14 -2.34
CA VAL A 112 13.13 -14.60 -1.30
C VAL A 112 13.92 -14.84 -0.03
N THR A 113 13.53 -14.16 1.06
CA THR A 113 14.08 -14.39 2.39
C THR A 113 13.10 -15.23 3.18
N GLU A 114 13.55 -16.41 3.62
CA GLU A 114 12.80 -17.33 4.47
C GLU A 114 13.65 -17.68 5.69
N GLY A 115 13.26 -17.21 6.86
CA GLY A 115 14.03 -17.39 8.09
C GLY A 115 15.46 -16.84 7.95
N ASN A 116 16.46 -17.71 8.00
CA ASN A 116 17.89 -17.32 7.91
C ASN A 116 18.47 -17.42 6.50
N CYS A 117 17.68 -17.71 5.48
CA CYS A 117 18.13 -17.92 4.12
C CYS A 117 17.61 -16.85 3.18
N ILE A 118 18.46 -16.44 2.22
CA ILE A 118 18.05 -15.62 1.08
C ILE A 118 18.34 -16.43 -0.19
N TYR A 119 17.30 -16.60 -1.01
CA TYR A 119 17.34 -17.27 -2.29
C TYR A 119 17.25 -16.23 -3.40
N HIS A 120 18.19 -16.22 -4.32
CA HIS A 120 18.21 -15.30 -5.46
C HIS A 120 17.79 -16.00 -6.74
N TYR A 121 16.93 -15.36 -7.51
CA TYR A 121 16.38 -15.89 -8.75
C TYR A 121 16.58 -14.90 -9.89
N ASP A 122 16.81 -15.41 -11.09
CA ASP A 122 16.78 -14.61 -12.30
C ASP A 122 15.31 -14.30 -12.71
N ARG A 123 15.15 -13.47 -13.74
CA ARG A 123 13.84 -13.11 -14.28
C ARG A 123 13.04 -14.28 -14.86
N PHE A 124 13.65 -15.44 -15.05
CA PHE A 124 13.02 -16.65 -15.57
C PHE A 124 12.66 -17.63 -14.45
N GLY A 125 12.96 -17.28 -13.20
CA GLY A 125 12.69 -18.10 -12.02
C GLY A 125 13.75 -19.16 -11.75
N ASN A 126 14.91 -19.11 -12.41
CA ASN A 126 16.01 -20.01 -12.09
C ASN A 126 16.75 -19.50 -10.85
N LEU A 127 17.05 -20.40 -9.92
CA LEU A 127 17.85 -20.09 -8.74
C LEU A 127 19.28 -19.74 -9.17
N THR A 128 19.78 -18.59 -8.74
CA THR A 128 21.10 -18.07 -9.10
C THR A 128 22.06 -17.95 -7.92
N GLY A 129 21.53 -18.01 -6.69
CA GLY A 129 22.36 -17.94 -5.50
C GLY A 129 21.58 -18.22 -4.23
N VAL A 130 22.28 -18.65 -3.19
CA VAL A 130 21.74 -18.81 -1.84
C VAL A 130 22.72 -18.21 -0.84
N GLN A 131 22.20 -17.42 0.07
CA GLN A 131 22.92 -16.85 1.20
C GLN A 131 22.30 -17.36 2.50
N VAL A 132 23.10 -17.59 3.51
CA VAL A 132 22.66 -18.02 4.84
C VAL A 132 23.21 -17.07 5.91
N PHE A 133 22.36 -16.63 6.82
CA PHE A 133 22.77 -15.81 7.95
C PHE A 133 23.48 -16.68 9.00
N ASN A 134 24.74 -16.35 9.31
CA ASN A 134 25.57 -17.09 10.26
C ASN A 134 25.51 -16.54 11.69
N GLY A 135 24.60 -15.60 11.95
CA GLY A 135 24.45 -14.92 13.24
C GLY A 135 25.08 -13.51 13.29
N SER A 136 25.87 -13.15 12.25
CA SER A 136 26.50 -11.83 12.14
C SER A 136 26.34 -11.20 10.76
N TRP A 137 26.43 -12.00 9.71
CA TRP A 137 26.26 -11.57 8.29
C TRP A 137 25.70 -12.72 7.45
N TYR A 138 25.28 -12.40 6.23
CA TYR A 138 24.89 -13.40 5.25
C TYR A 138 26.11 -13.89 4.47
N GLU A 139 26.30 -15.21 4.40
CA GLU A 139 27.33 -15.88 3.62
C GLU A 139 26.72 -16.52 2.38
N THR A 140 27.37 -16.33 1.21
CA THR A 140 26.99 -17.05 0.00
C THR A 140 27.42 -18.50 0.11
N VAL A 141 26.47 -19.41 0.14
CA VAL A 141 26.71 -20.86 0.22
C VAL A 141 26.56 -21.52 -1.14
N TRP A 142 25.93 -20.86 -2.09
CA TRP A 142 25.79 -21.30 -3.47
C TRP A 142 25.52 -20.10 -4.39
N GLY A 143 26.08 -20.16 -5.63
CA GLY A 143 26.00 -19.08 -6.60
C GLY A 143 27.29 -18.27 -6.70
N ASN A 144 27.34 -17.33 -7.64
CA ASN A 144 28.47 -16.40 -7.83
C ASN A 144 28.17 -15.03 -7.23
#